data_37420621e24d6a301780ee82816aed5f
#
_entry.id   37420621e24d6a301780ee82816aed5f
#
_cell.length_a   1.000
_cell.length_b   1.000
_cell.length_c   1.000
_cell.angle_alpha   90.00
_cell.angle_beta   90.00
_cell.angle_gamma   90.00
#
_symmetry.space_group_name_H-M   'P 1'
#
loop_
_entity.id
_entity.type
_entity.pdbx_description
1 polymer ?
#
loop_
_entity_poly.entity_id
_entity_poly.type
_entity_poly.pdbx_seq_one_letter_code
_entity_poly.pdbx_strand_id
1 'polypeptide(L)'
;RKLIGPDVPRIKTIASTYFEDGTDLPYVQEFGVASDGIVEQPRIVSGGMVDDSYMRLAAVSELNMHYVSTHFMHPDDLLDPDRGATEGWEVYKGGLTDYLEWLTKSAPDLRRQTGSECSGAIQRFSSVTVSVDTSADAWTLSLGNFHDEAWLMFRANNGEPGAVTGGELTHLTGNL
;
A
#
# COMPACT_ATOMS: atom_id res chain seq x y z
N ARG A 1 -5.06 3.25 21.00
CA ARG A 1 -3.93 2.36 21.00
C ARG A 1 -3.64 1.76 22.38
N LYS A 2 -3.51 2.56 23.42
CA LYS A 2 -3.33 2.08 24.81
C LYS A 2 -4.45 1.13 25.29
N LEU A 3 -5.65 1.25 24.71
CA LEU A 3 -6.81 0.42 25.07
C LEU A 3 -6.95 -0.85 24.23
N ILE A 4 -6.38 -0.88 23.02
CA ILE A 4 -6.61 -1.97 22.07
C ILE A 4 -5.32 -2.67 21.61
N GLY A 5 -4.16 -2.14 21.90
CA GLY A 5 -2.87 -2.68 21.50
C GLY A 5 -2.51 -4.01 22.18
N PRO A 6 -1.48 -4.07 23.01
CA PRO A 6 -0.98 -5.33 23.56
C PRO A 6 -1.98 -6.05 24.46
N ASP A 7 -2.93 -5.32 25.06
CA ASP A 7 -3.94 -5.89 25.95
C ASP A 7 -5.07 -6.62 25.21
N VAL A 8 -5.16 -6.47 23.88
CA VAL A 8 -6.12 -7.18 23.03
C VAL A 8 -5.36 -7.99 21.97
N PRO A 9 -4.89 -9.19 22.32
CA PRO A 9 -3.94 -9.95 21.48
C PRO A 9 -4.48 -10.40 20.11
N ARG A 10 -5.78 -10.19 19.85
CA ARG A 10 -6.40 -10.50 18.55
C ARG A 10 -6.27 -9.36 17.54
N ILE A 11 -6.03 -8.13 17.99
CA ILE A 11 -5.86 -6.98 17.12
C ILE A 11 -4.39 -6.91 16.73
N LYS A 12 -4.11 -7.11 15.44
CA LYS A 12 -2.78 -7.12 14.85
C LYS A 12 -2.54 -5.93 13.94
N THR A 13 -3.61 -5.25 13.53
CA THR A 13 -3.57 -4.17 12.55
C THR A 13 -4.51 -3.05 12.97
N ILE A 14 -4.07 -1.84 12.78
CA ILE A 14 -4.89 -0.64 12.93
C ILE A 14 -4.85 0.15 11.62
N ALA A 15 -6.01 0.31 10.99
CA ALA A 15 -6.18 1.17 9.83
C ALA A 15 -6.64 2.55 10.30
N SER A 16 -5.72 3.39 10.65
CA SER A 16 -6.01 4.74 11.16
C SER A 16 -4.77 5.63 11.10
N THR A 17 -4.99 6.90 11.34
CA THR A 17 -3.95 7.85 11.67
C THR A 17 -3.66 7.79 13.17
N TYR A 18 -2.44 8.10 13.57
CA TYR A 18 -2.07 8.15 14.99
C TYR A 18 -1.19 9.36 15.29
N PHE A 19 -1.13 9.72 16.56
CA PHE A 19 -0.25 10.76 17.02
C PHE A 19 1.00 10.12 17.67
N GLU A 20 2.15 10.62 17.33
CA GLU A 20 3.41 10.23 17.96
C GLU A 20 3.76 11.27 19.03
N ASP A 21 3.66 10.85 20.30
CA ASP A 21 3.94 11.72 21.43
C ASP A 21 5.43 12.15 21.44
N GLY A 22 5.67 13.44 21.60
CA GLY A 22 7.03 13.99 21.78
C GLY A 22 7.76 14.31 20.49
N THR A 23 7.08 14.29 19.35
CA THR A 23 7.63 14.73 18.07
C THR A 23 6.99 16.05 17.62
N ASP A 24 7.69 16.78 16.72
CA ASP A 24 7.14 17.97 16.06
C ASP A 24 6.10 17.60 14.98
N LEU A 25 5.96 16.30 14.67
CA LEU A 25 4.99 15.73 13.75
C LEU A 25 3.94 14.95 14.56
N PRO A 26 2.91 15.63 15.09
CA PRO A 26 1.91 14.99 15.94
C PRO A 26 0.96 14.05 15.18
N TYR A 27 1.13 13.93 13.87
CA TYR A 27 0.23 13.22 12.97
C TYR A 27 1.03 12.37 12.00
N VAL A 28 0.92 11.07 12.12
CA VAL A 28 1.68 10.10 11.32
C VAL A 28 0.73 9.28 10.45
N GLN A 29 1.07 9.15 9.18
CA GLN A 29 0.42 8.27 8.21
C GLN A 29 1.48 7.45 7.48
N GLU A 30 1.96 6.44 8.15
CA GLU A 30 3.03 5.56 7.67
C GLU A 30 2.54 4.12 7.60
N PHE A 31 2.96 3.40 6.54
CA PHE A 31 2.84 1.94 6.50
C PHE A 31 4.01 1.32 7.25
N GLY A 32 3.75 0.43 8.16
CA GLY A 32 4.83 -0.22 8.90
C GLY A 32 4.36 -1.06 10.06
N VAL A 33 5.34 -1.49 10.85
CA VAL A 33 5.11 -2.19 12.09
C VAL A 33 5.60 -1.30 13.23
N ALA A 34 4.71 -0.92 14.11
CA ALA A 34 5.04 -0.07 15.23
C ALA A 34 5.85 -0.84 16.30
N SER A 35 6.45 -0.10 17.26
CA SER A 35 7.27 -0.67 18.32
C SER A 35 6.52 -1.65 19.23
N ASP A 36 5.20 -1.59 19.27
CA ASP A 36 4.33 -2.53 19.99
C ASP A 36 3.94 -3.76 19.14
N GLY A 37 4.47 -3.88 17.91
CA GLY A 37 4.22 -4.98 16.99
C GLY A 37 2.89 -4.89 16.23
N ILE A 38 2.15 -3.79 16.36
CA ILE A 38 0.92 -3.57 15.61
C ILE A 38 1.24 -3.02 14.22
N VAL A 39 0.62 -3.61 13.20
CA VAL A 39 0.74 -3.14 11.82
C VAL A 39 -0.11 -1.88 11.64
N GLU A 40 0.50 -0.87 11.07
CA GLU A 40 -0.14 0.40 10.71
C GLU A 40 -0.54 0.39 9.24
N GLN A 41 -1.81 0.70 9.00
CA GLN A 41 -2.35 0.93 7.67
C GLN A 41 -3.01 2.32 7.65
N PRO A 42 -2.30 3.37 7.28
CA PRO A 42 -2.86 4.72 7.25
C PRO A 42 -3.96 4.86 6.19
N ARG A 43 -4.77 5.90 6.35
CA ARG A 43 -5.89 6.25 5.46
C ARG A 43 -5.51 7.47 4.63
N ILE A 44 -4.62 7.28 3.66
CA ILE A 44 -4.09 8.40 2.87
C ILE A 44 -5.14 8.88 1.86
N VAL A 45 -5.77 7.96 1.14
CA VAL A 45 -6.89 8.28 0.24
C VAL A 45 -8.19 8.01 0.97
N SER A 46 -9.08 8.99 1.01
CA SER A 46 -10.37 8.87 1.72
C SER A 46 -11.50 9.61 1.02
N GLY A 47 -12.73 9.11 1.26
CA GLY A 47 -13.95 9.65 0.68
C GLY A 47 -14.25 9.14 -0.73
N GLY A 48 -15.47 9.39 -1.20
CA GLY A 48 -15.94 9.00 -2.53
C GLY A 48 -16.36 10.18 -3.39
N MET A 49 -16.49 11.36 -2.78
CA MET A 49 -16.87 12.62 -3.42
C MET A 49 -15.73 13.64 -3.32
N VAL A 50 -14.52 13.22 -3.52
CA VAL A 50 -13.35 14.09 -3.44
C VAL A 50 -13.04 14.66 -4.82
N ASP A 51 -12.44 15.84 -4.86
CA ASP A 51 -11.83 16.38 -6.07
C ASP A 51 -10.92 15.31 -6.68
N ASP A 52 -11.25 14.94 -7.89
CA ASP A 52 -10.60 13.90 -8.67
C ASP A 52 -9.07 14.09 -8.76
N SER A 53 -8.61 15.31 -8.93
CA SER A 53 -7.19 15.66 -8.99
C SER A 53 -6.46 15.40 -7.67
N TYR A 54 -7.10 15.70 -6.54
CA TYR A 54 -6.51 15.43 -5.23
C TYR A 54 -6.41 13.93 -4.94
N MET A 55 -7.46 13.17 -5.20
CA MET A 55 -7.45 11.71 -5.03
C MET A 55 -6.37 11.06 -5.87
N ARG A 56 -6.25 11.44 -7.13
CA ARG A 56 -5.23 10.92 -8.05
C ARG A 56 -3.83 11.27 -7.58
N LEU A 57 -3.60 12.50 -7.15
CA LEU A 57 -2.30 12.91 -6.60
C LEU A 57 -1.95 12.11 -5.33
N ALA A 58 -2.89 11.95 -4.42
CA ALA A 58 -2.70 11.19 -3.20
C ALA A 58 -2.39 9.72 -3.50
N ALA A 59 -3.16 9.08 -4.38
CA ALA A 59 -2.95 7.69 -4.77
C ALA A 59 -1.59 7.46 -5.45
N VAL A 60 -1.19 8.34 -6.38
CA VAL A 60 0.12 8.23 -7.06
C VAL A 60 1.25 8.46 -6.07
N SER A 61 1.12 9.41 -5.16
CA SER A 61 2.12 9.66 -4.12
C SER A 61 2.26 8.46 -3.19
N GLU A 62 1.16 7.89 -2.73
CA GLU A 62 1.13 6.70 -1.87
C GLU A 62 1.80 5.49 -2.56
N LEU A 63 1.41 5.20 -3.80
CA LEU A 63 2.00 4.11 -4.58
C LEU A 63 3.50 4.28 -4.83
N ASN A 64 3.96 5.50 -5.10
CA ASN A 64 5.38 5.76 -5.34
C ASN A 64 6.23 5.75 -4.07
N MET A 65 5.67 6.13 -2.93
CA MET A 65 6.40 6.19 -1.66
C MET A 65 6.33 4.89 -0.85
N HIS A 66 5.20 4.18 -0.93
CA HIS A 66 4.94 3.02 -0.06
C HIS A 66 4.64 1.73 -0.83
N TYR A 67 4.48 1.78 -2.15
CA TYR A 67 4.08 0.62 -2.98
C TYR A 67 2.74 0.00 -2.57
N VAL A 68 1.93 0.74 -1.84
CA VAL A 68 0.61 0.34 -1.34
C VAL A 68 -0.36 1.48 -1.62
N SER A 69 -1.62 1.19 -1.86
CA SER A 69 -2.69 2.17 -1.87
C SER A 69 -3.83 1.69 -0.98
N THR A 70 -4.26 2.55 -0.08
CA THR A 70 -5.43 2.32 0.77
C THR A 70 -6.47 3.38 0.51
N HIS A 71 -7.72 2.96 0.34
CA HIS A 71 -8.85 3.87 0.18
C HIS A 71 -9.85 3.63 1.29
N PHE A 72 -10.07 4.65 2.09
CA PHE A 72 -11.03 4.64 3.19
C PHE A 72 -12.32 5.34 2.81
N MET A 73 -13.45 4.68 3.03
CA MET A 73 -14.77 5.23 2.78
C MET A 73 -15.69 4.99 3.97
N HIS A 74 -16.57 5.92 4.24
CA HIS A 74 -17.66 5.73 5.17
C HIS A 74 -18.90 5.26 4.39
N PRO A 75 -19.52 4.12 4.75
CA PRO A 75 -20.76 3.69 4.12
C PRO A 75 -21.91 4.67 4.29
N ASP A 76 -21.86 5.52 5.32
CA ASP A 76 -22.84 6.54 5.65
C ASP A 76 -22.59 7.91 5.02
N ASP A 77 -21.59 8.06 4.15
CA ASP A 77 -21.32 9.30 3.40
C ASP A 77 -22.55 9.78 2.61
N LEU A 78 -23.38 8.84 2.15
CA LEU A 78 -24.63 9.14 1.44
C LEU A 78 -25.77 9.63 2.34
N LEU A 79 -25.59 9.62 3.64
CA LEU A 79 -26.56 10.13 4.62
C LEU A 79 -26.16 11.51 5.16
N ASP A 80 -24.95 11.95 4.87
CA ASP A 80 -24.38 13.20 5.35
C ASP A 80 -24.39 14.26 4.23
N PRO A 81 -25.14 15.37 4.39
CA PRO A 81 -25.19 16.44 3.40
C PRO A 81 -23.84 17.04 3.05
N ASP A 82 -22.88 17.03 3.97
CA ASP A 82 -21.54 17.58 3.75
C ASP A 82 -20.59 16.61 3.06
N ARG A 83 -21.02 15.34 2.87
CA ARG A 83 -20.16 14.29 2.33
C ARG A 83 -20.66 13.59 1.06
N GLY A 84 -21.93 13.70 0.73
CA GLY A 84 -22.43 13.07 -0.50
C GLY A 84 -23.93 12.85 -0.59
N ALA A 85 -24.68 13.13 0.47
CA ALA A 85 -26.15 12.93 0.49
C ALA A 85 -26.87 13.80 -0.55
N THR A 86 -26.36 15.01 -0.83
CA THR A 86 -26.95 15.94 -1.79
C THR A 86 -26.76 15.48 -3.25
N GLU A 87 -25.70 14.76 -3.53
CA GLU A 87 -25.37 14.26 -4.88
C GLU A 87 -26.07 12.95 -5.21
N GLY A 88 -26.31 12.13 -4.19
CA GLY A 88 -26.97 10.85 -4.30
C GLY A 88 -26.08 9.71 -4.81
N TRP A 89 -26.63 8.51 -4.73
CA TRP A 89 -25.88 7.27 -5.00
C TRP A 89 -25.29 7.16 -6.40
N GLU A 90 -26.01 7.55 -7.43
CA GLU A 90 -25.53 7.35 -8.81
C GLU A 90 -24.32 8.24 -9.13
N VAL A 91 -24.30 9.48 -8.63
CA VAL A 91 -23.16 10.39 -8.81
C VAL A 91 -21.97 9.89 -8.00
N TYR A 92 -22.18 9.52 -6.74
CA TYR A 92 -21.13 8.98 -5.87
C TYR A 92 -20.51 7.70 -6.46
N LYS A 93 -21.34 6.76 -6.88
CA LYS A 93 -20.91 5.52 -7.54
C LYS A 93 -20.16 5.79 -8.84
N GLY A 94 -20.64 6.73 -9.65
CA GLY A 94 -19.97 7.13 -10.89
C GLY A 94 -18.56 7.62 -10.64
N GLY A 95 -18.38 8.60 -9.76
CA GLY A 95 -17.07 9.15 -9.40
C GLY A 95 -16.11 8.09 -8.85
N LEU A 96 -16.59 7.21 -7.98
CA LEU A 96 -15.77 6.11 -7.46
C LEU A 96 -15.37 5.11 -8.55
N THR A 97 -16.30 4.80 -9.47
CA THR A 97 -16.01 3.90 -10.59
C THR A 97 -14.94 4.48 -11.50
N ASP A 98 -15.08 5.74 -11.90
CA ASP A 98 -14.11 6.43 -12.75
C ASP A 98 -12.71 6.49 -12.11
N TYR A 99 -12.67 6.72 -10.79
CA TYR A 99 -11.41 6.70 -10.04
C TYR A 99 -10.76 5.31 -10.03
N LEU A 100 -11.52 4.26 -9.76
CA LEU A 100 -11.01 2.88 -9.71
C LEU A 100 -10.57 2.39 -11.10
N GLU A 101 -11.27 2.77 -12.15
CA GLU A 101 -10.88 2.48 -13.54
C GLU A 101 -9.56 3.18 -13.89
N TRP A 102 -9.44 4.46 -13.54
CA TRP A 102 -8.20 5.20 -13.72
C TRP A 102 -7.04 4.56 -12.94
N LEU A 103 -7.23 4.20 -11.68
CA LEU A 103 -6.22 3.57 -10.84
C LEU A 103 -5.75 2.24 -11.44
N THR A 104 -6.68 1.38 -11.84
CA THR A 104 -6.38 0.09 -12.47
C THR A 104 -5.63 0.24 -13.79
N LYS A 105 -5.97 1.27 -14.58
CA LYS A 105 -5.28 1.56 -15.84
C LYS A 105 -3.88 2.13 -15.62
N SER A 106 -3.70 2.94 -14.59
CA SER A 106 -2.42 3.59 -14.26
C SER A 106 -1.43 2.64 -13.57
N ALA A 107 -1.95 1.64 -12.84
CA ALA A 107 -1.17 0.63 -12.15
C ALA A 107 -1.78 -0.77 -12.42
N PRO A 108 -1.59 -1.32 -13.64
CA PRO A 108 -2.27 -2.55 -14.07
C PRO A 108 -1.88 -3.79 -13.24
N ASP A 109 -0.67 -3.77 -12.69
CA ASP A 109 -0.13 -4.87 -11.88
C ASP A 109 -0.43 -4.71 -10.38
N LEU A 110 -1.29 -3.76 -10.02
CA LEU A 110 -1.71 -3.54 -8.65
C LEU A 110 -2.47 -4.76 -8.10
N ARG A 111 -1.92 -5.38 -7.09
CA ARG A 111 -2.54 -6.53 -6.42
C ARG A 111 -3.69 -6.05 -5.54
N ARG A 112 -4.87 -6.59 -5.76
CA ARG A 112 -6.04 -6.32 -4.91
C ARG A 112 -5.95 -7.17 -3.66
N GLN A 113 -5.97 -6.54 -2.50
CA GLN A 113 -5.79 -7.20 -1.21
C GLN A 113 -6.87 -6.76 -0.22
N THR A 114 -7.26 -7.67 0.65
CA THR A 114 -7.99 -7.33 1.87
C THR A 114 -7.05 -6.63 2.86
N GLY A 115 -7.62 -5.96 3.87
CA GLY A 115 -6.80 -5.34 4.93
C GLY A 115 -5.87 -6.32 5.64
N SER A 116 -6.30 -7.57 5.83
CA SER A 116 -5.47 -8.62 6.44
C SER A 116 -4.30 -9.06 5.54
N GLU A 117 -4.52 -9.20 4.25
CA GLU A 117 -3.47 -9.53 3.28
C GLU A 117 -2.46 -8.38 3.14
N CYS A 118 -2.95 -7.14 3.06
CA CYS A 118 -2.10 -5.95 3.08
C CYS A 118 -1.25 -5.88 4.36
N SER A 119 -1.84 -6.19 5.52
CA SER A 119 -1.12 -6.28 6.79
C SER A 119 0.01 -7.30 6.75
N GLY A 120 -0.26 -8.50 6.20
CA GLY A 120 0.77 -9.52 5.99
C GLY A 120 1.89 -9.04 5.06
N ALA A 121 1.54 -8.35 3.97
CA ALA A 121 2.53 -7.78 3.04
C ALA A 121 3.41 -6.73 3.72
N ILE A 122 2.85 -5.85 4.56
CA ILE A 122 3.59 -4.84 5.32
C ILE A 122 4.57 -5.52 6.31
N GLN A 123 4.13 -6.57 7.01
CA GLN A 123 5.00 -7.30 7.92
C GLN A 123 6.18 -7.95 7.18
N ARG A 124 5.94 -8.58 6.05
CA ARG A 124 6.99 -9.15 5.20
C ARG A 124 7.97 -8.09 4.73
N PHE A 125 7.46 -7.00 4.16
CA PHE A 125 8.27 -5.88 3.69
C PHE A 125 9.14 -5.28 4.80
N SER A 126 8.59 -5.10 5.98
CA SER A 126 9.29 -4.50 7.13
C SER A 126 10.36 -5.43 7.75
N SER A 127 10.26 -6.73 7.53
CA SER A 127 11.17 -7.72 8.13
C SER A 127 12.22 -8.26 7.16
N VAL A 128 11.91 -8.33 5.86
CA VAL A 128 12.82 -8.91 4.87
C VAL A 128 14.05 -8.03 4.69
N THR A 129 15.21 -8.68 4.58
CA THR A 129 16.46 -8.03 4.19
C THR A 129 16.91 -8.59 2.86
N VAL A 130 17.43 -7.73 1.99
CA VAL A 130 17.89 -8.11 0.65
C VAL A 130 19.37 -7.81 0.54
N SER A 131 20.15 -8.79 0.14
CA SER A 131 21.54 -8.60 -0.31
C SER A 131 21.68 -9.03 -1.76
N VAL A 132 22.49 -8.28 -2.50
CA VAL A 132 22.73 -8.49 -3.91
C VAL A 132 24.20 -8.79 -4.13
N ASP A 133 24.49 -9.92 -4.76
CA ASP A 133 25.83 -10.29 -5.19
C ASP A 133 25.87 -10.31 -6.72
N THR A 134 26.83 -9.61 -7.31
CA THR A 134 26.89 -9.40 -8.75
C THR A 134 28.17 -10.03 -9.32
N SER A 135 28.01 -10.93 -10.25
CA SER A 135 29.10 -11.44 -11.08
C SER A 135 29.01 -10.89 -12.50
N ALA A 136 29.95 -11.26 -13.37
CA ALA A 136 29.96 -10.78 -14.76
C ALA A 136 28.67 -11.14 -15.53
N ASP A 137 28.08 -12.30 -15.20
CA ASP A 137 26.97 -12.87 -15.98
C ASP A 137 25.73 -13.19 -15.14
N ALA A 138 25.74 -12.89 -13.82
CA ALA A 138 24.63 -13.23 -12.96
C ALA A 138 24.50 -12.29 -11.76
N TRP A 139 23.26 -12.12 -11.32
CA TRP A 139 22.91 -11.47 -10.07
C TRP A 139 22.30 -12.49 -9.14
N THR A 140 22.80 -12.55 -7.92
CA THR A 140 22.27 -13.40 -6.87
C THR A 140 21.61 -12.52 -5.82
N LEU A 141 20.30 -12.70 -5.62
CA LEU A 141 19.53 -12.03 -4.59
C LEU A 141 19.36 -12.98 -3.42
N SER A 142 19.89 -12.60 -2.27
CA SER A 142 19.71 -13.35 -1.02
C SER A 142 18.76 -12.62 -0.11
N LEU A 143 17.69 -13.32 0.31
CA LEU A 143 16.66 -12.78 1.17
C LEU A 143 16.83 -13.30 2.59
N GLY A 144 17.14 -12.40 3.53
CA GLY A 144 17.09 -12.72 4.96
C GLY A 144 15.69 -12.47 5.52
N ASN A 145 15.30 -13.23 6.54
CA ASN A 145 13.97 -13.20 7.16
C ASN A 145 12.83 -13.45 6.17
N PHE A 146 13.12 -14.20 5.10
CA PHE A 146 12.08 -14.63 4.16
C PHE A 146 11.09 -15.56 4.87
N HIS A 147 9.79 -15.32 4.68
CA HIS A 147 8.75 -16.11 5.31
C HIS A 147 8.00 -16.98 4.31
N ASP A 148 7.32 -16.39 3.35
CA ASP A 148 6.46 -17.09 2.39
C ASP A 148 6.53 -16.49 0.97
N GLU A 149 6.53 -15.19 0.83
CA GLU A 149 6.68 -14.47 -0.43
C GLU A 149 7.45 -13.16 -0.26
N ALA A 150 8.14 -12.73 -1.31
CA ALA A 150 8.74 -11.41 -1.43
C ALA A 150 8.59 -10.91 -2.87
N TRP A 151 8.19 -9.67 -3.00
CA TRP A 151 8.06 -9.00 -4.30
C TRP A 151 9.17 -7.96 -4.41
N LEU A 152 9.99 -8.10 -5.43
CA LEU A 152 11.14 -7.24 -5.66
C LEU A 152 11.01 -6.57 -7.02
N MET A 153 11.27 -5.27 -7.06
CA MET A 153 11.35 -4.55 -8.32
C MET A 153 12.80 -4.59 -8.82
N PHE A 154 12.97 -5.10 -10.01
CA PHE A 154 14.28 -5.23 -10.65
C PHE A 154 14.35 -4.36 -11.91
N ARG A 155 15.41 -3.59 -12.06
CA ARG A 155 15.64 -2.75 -13.24
C ARG A 155 16.88 -3.21 -13.99
N ALA A 156 16.70 -3.67 -15.21
CA ALA A 156 17.79 -4.01 -16.12
C ALA A 156 18.11 -2.82 -17.05
N ASN A 157 19.16 -2.07 -16.75
CA ASN A 157 19.54 -0.91 -17.57
C ASN A 157 20.30 -1.30 -18.85
N ASN A 158 20.94 -2.46 -18.86
CA ASN A 158 21.71 -2.96 -19.99
C ASN A 158 21.38 -4.44 -20.21
N GLY A 159 20.88 -4.76 -21.39
CA GLY A 159 20.53 -6.12 -21.77
C GLY A 159 19.18 -6.60 -21.25
N GLU A 160 18.84 -7.81 -21.60
CA GLU A 160 17.63 -8.50 -21.20
C GLU A 160 17.95 -9.51 -20.09
N PRO A 161 17.06 -9.69 -19.09
CA PRO A 161 17.22 -10.73 -18.11
C PRO A 161 17.24 -12.11 -18.75
N GLY A 162 18.19 -12.96 -18.31
CA GLY A 162 18.29 -14.35 -18.73
C GLY A 162 17.41 -15.29 -17.89
N ALA A 163 17.88 -16.53 -17.74
CA ALA A 163 17.17 -17.52 -16.94
C ALA A 163 17.13 -17.14 -15.45
N VAL A 164 15.97 -17.34 -14.82
CA VAL A 164 15.76 -17.10 -13.40
C VAL A 164 15.61 -18.43 -12.69
N THR A 165 16.21 -18.55 -11.50
CA THR A 165 16.06 -19.70 -10.61
C THR A 165 15.70 -19.23 -9.23
N GLY A 166 14.81 -19.96 -8.55
CA GLY A 166 14.34 -19.62 -7.20
C GLY A 166 13.25 -18.56 -7.12
N GLY A 167 12.73 -18.14 -8.28
CA GLY A 167 11.65 -17.16 -8.36
C GLY A 167 11.06 -17.07 -9.75
N GLU A 168 10.12 -16.16 -9.92
CA GLU A 168 9.51 -15.82 -11.20
C GLU A 168 9.89 -14.37 -11.57
N LEU A 169 10.03 -14.10 -12.85
CA LEU A 169 10.28 -12.77 -13.37
C LEU A 169 9.14 -12.36 -14.30
N THR A 170 8.56 -11.21 -14.04
CA THR A 170 7.52 -10.62 -14.89
C THR A 170 8.01 -9.28 -15.42
N HIS A 171 8.01 -9.11 -16.74
CA HIS A 171 8.30 -7.82 -17.34
C HIS A 171 7.11 -6.89 -17.18
N LEU A 172 7.32 -5.73 -16.61
CA LEU A 172 6.27 -4.73 -16.39
C LEU A 172 6.22 -3.69 -17.49
N THR A 173 7.29 -2.94 -17.68
CA THR A 173 7.38 -1.91 -18.71
C THR A 173 8.83 -1.45 -18.91
N GLY A 174 9.20 -1.11 -20.13
CA GLY A 174 10.54 -0.60 -20.43
C GLY A 174 11.63 -1.53 -19.92
N ASN A 175 12.44 -1.09 -18.96
CA ASN A 175 13.51 -1.84 -18.34
C ASN A 175 13.19 -2.38 -16.93
N LEU A 176 11.92 -2.39 -16.56
CA LEU A 176 11.39 -2.94 -15.29
C LEU A 176 10.78 -4.32 -15.50
#